data_383b09fe41a5c63a87132b73fcfb9048
#
_entry.id   383b09fe41a5c63a87132b73fcfb9048
#
_cell.length_a   1.000
_cell.length_b   1.000
_cell.length_c   1.000
_cell.angle_alpha   90.00
_cell.angle_beta   90.00
_cell.angle_gamma   90.00
#
_symmetry.space_group_name_H-M   'P 1'
#
loop_
_entity.id
_entity.type
_entity.pdbx_description
1 polymer ?
#
loop_
_entity_poly.entity_id
_entity_poly.type
_entity_poly.pdbx_seq_one_letter_code
_entity_poly.pdbx_strand_id
1 'polypeptide(L)'
;MFASEVVLAQLAQLKLLGKPLVVSMSSVAASGGYYIAMLADQIWASETTITGSIGVGALVPTFQRSLDGIGVHIDGVGTTQLSGQFRPDRELGEQAREFLQLSVEEAYRIFVGKFADARGISFERADNLAQGRVWVGSDALAIGLVDQIGGLDDAIRSAADLAGLAEQTYSVQTIAPESNFREQIALEFFGKIVSFIGSLGIRLDNGWIGSLAEGFVLHLEQEFGQLGRLNDPRGIYYHCFCALP
;
A
#
# COMPACT_ATOMS: atom_id res chain seq x y z
N MET A 1 0.76 7.24 3.31
CA MET A 1 2.03 7.76 3.83
C MET A 1 2.35 7.29 5.25
N PHE A 2 1.45 7.38 6.24
CA PHE A 2 1.75 6.94 7.62
C PHE A 2 2.21 5.47 7.71
N ALA A 3 1.48 4.53 7.13
CA ALA A 3 1.87 3.11 7.15
C ALA A 3 3.23 2.86 6.49
N SER A 4 3.50 3.51 5.36
CA SER A 4 4.79 3.41 4.68
C SER A 4 5.94 4.00 5.51
N GLU A 5 5.67 5.07 6.28
CA GLU A 5 6.66 5.65 7.20
C GLU A 5 7.02 4.70 8.34
N VAL A 6 6.03 4.00 8.91
CA VAL A 6 6.27 3.00 9.96
C VAL A 6 7.15 1.87 9.44
N VAL A 7 6.87 1.36 8.23
CA VAL A 7 7.70 0.32 7.60
C VAL A 7 9.09 0.84 7.30
N LEU A 8 9.21 2.04 6.70
CA LEU A 8 10.48 2.66 6.37
C LEU A 8 11.37 2.82 7.62
N ALA A 9 10.78 3.26 8.75
CA ALA A 9 11.51 3.41 10.00
C ALA A 9 12.09 2.08 10.50
N GLN A 10 11.38 0.96 10.33
CA GLN A 10 11.88 -0.37 10.70
C GLN A 10 13.00 -0.83 9.75
N LEU A 11 12.87 -0.57 8.45
CA LEU A 11 13.91 -0.86 7.47
C LEU A 11 15.19 -0.04 7.75
N ALA A 12 15.05 1.22 8.14
CA ALA A 12 16.17 2.05 8.56
C ALA A 12 16.91 1.46 9.76
N GLN A 13 16.22 0.84 10.73
CA GLN A 13 16.85 0.14 11.84
C GLN A 13 17.72 -1.04 11.37
N LEU A 14 17.24 -1.82 10.39
CA LEU A 14 18.03 -2.92 9.82
C LEU A 14 19.34 -2.40 9.21
N LYS A 15 19.29 -1.29 8.50
CA LYS A 15 20.50 -0.65 7.94
C LYS A 15 21.46 -0.17 9.04
N LEU A 16 20.96 0.41 10.13
CA LEU A 16 21.78 0.80 11.28
C LEU A 16 22.48 -0.40 11.95
N LEU A 17 21.89 -1.60 11.85
CA LEU A 17 22.51 -2.84 12.31
C LEU A 17 23.52 -3.43 11.29
N GLY A 18 23.84 -2.70 10.22
CA GLY A 18 24.78 -3.12 9.19
C GLY A 18 24.25 -4.23 8.28
N LYS A 19 22.91 -4.43 8.22
CA LYS A 19 22.30 -5.42 7.33
C LYS A 19 22.06 -4.80 5.96
N PRO A 20 22.56 -5.42 4.86
CA PRO A 20 22.23 -4.96 3.52
C PRO A 20 20.74 -5.17 3.26
N LEU A 21 20.14 -4.19 2.61
CA LEU A 21 18.73 -4.19 2.25
C LEU A 21 18.59 -4.18 0.73
N VAL A 22 18.05 -5.24 0.17
CA VAL A 22 17.71 -5.32 -1.26
C VAL A 22 16.21 -5.46 -1.42
N VAL A 23 15.65 -4.66 -2.32
CA VAL A 23 14.21 -4.71 -2.65
C VAL A 23 14.04 -5.32 -4.03
N SER A 24 13.16 -6.31 -4.13
CA SER A 24 12.66 -6.86 -5.39
C SER A 24 11.23 -6.40 -5.59
N MET A 25 11.00 -5.60 -6.63
CA MET A 25 9.67 -5.14 -7.02
C MET A 25 9.00 -6.19 -7.89
N SER A 26 7.74 -6.52 -7.57
CA SER A 26 6.89 -7.37 -8.41
C SER A 26 6.22 -6.51 -9.50
N SER A 27 4.98 -6.82 -9.88
CA SER A 27 4.25 -6.11 -10.95
C SER A 27 4.05 -4.63 -10.67
N VAL A 28 3.81 -4.25 -9.40
CA VAL A 28 3.59 -2.86 -8.99
C VAL A 28 4.29 -2.58 -7.66
N ALA A 29 5.10 -1.54 -7.64
CA ALA A 29 5.69 -0.96 -6.43
C ALA A 29 5.78 0.56 -6.57
N ALA A 30 4.64 1.23 -6.46
CA ALA A 30 4.48 2.65 -6.71
C ALA A 30 4.01 3.40 -5.45
N SER A 31 4.17 4.73 -5.42
CA SER A 31 3.72 5.59 -4.32
C SER A 31 4.25 5.10 -2.96
N GLY A 32 3.37 4.67 -2.04
CA GLY A 32 3.78 4.08 -0.76
C GLY A 32 4.69 2.86 -0.90
N GLY A 33 4.57 2.07 -1.98
CA GLY A 33 5.47 0.96 -2.30
C GLY A 33 6.87 1.44 -2.66
N TYR A 34 6.99 2.49 -3.46
CA TYR A 34 8.28 3.11 -3.73
C TYR A 34 8.86 3.78 -2.48
N TYR A 35 8.00 4.39 -1.66
CA TYR A 35 8.40 5.02 -0.39
C TYR A 35 9.15 4.06 0.52
N ILE A 36 8.70 2.83 0.68
CA ILE A 36 9.38 1.82 1.50
C ILE A 36 10.62 1.24 0.81
N ALA A 37 10.66 1.23 -0.52
CA ALA A 37 11.77 0.70 -1.29
C ALA A 37 12.99 1.63 -1.36
N MET A 38 12.78 2.95 -1.31
CA MET A 38 13.81 3.95 -1.62
C MET A 38 15.07 3.90 -0.73
N LEU A 39 14.97 3.35 0.50
CA LEU A 39 16.13 3.18 1.40
C LEU A 39 16.99 1.95 1.10
N ALA A 40 16.60 1.10 0.17
CA ALA A 40 17.36 -0.09 -0.17
C ALA A 40 18.75 0.26 -0.71
N ASP A 41 19.71 -0.62 -0.45
CA ASP A 41 21.04 -0.54 -1.04
C ASP A 41 21.01 -0.87 -2.53
N GLN A 42 20.05 -1.75 -2.93
CA GLN A 42 19.70 -2.00 -4.32
C GLN A 42 18.20 -2.25 -4.47
N ILE A 43 17.65 -1.68 -5.54
CA ILE A 43 16.26 -1.87 -5.95
C ILE A 43 16.25 -2.60 -7.30
N TRP A 44 15.63 -3.76 -7.32
CA TRP A 44 15.43 -4.61 -8.49
C TRP A 44 13.99 -4.54 -8.97
N ALA A 45 13.78 -4.47 -10.28
CA ALA A 45 12.46 -4.45 -10.90
C ALA A 45 12.46 -5.28 -12.19
N SER A 46 11.30 -5.78 -12.62
CA SER A 46 11.14 -6.27 -13.99
C SER A 46 11.00 -5.11 -14.96
N GLU A 47 11.31 -5.30 -16.24
CA GLU A 47 11.15 -4.26 -17.27
C GLU A 47 9.76 -3.62 -17.30
N THR A 48 8.73 -4.43 -17.01
CA THR A 48 7.32 -4.05 -17.04
C THR A 48 6.75 -3.65 -15.68
N THR A 49 7.56 -3.67 -14.61
CA THR A 49 7.14 -3.25 -13.28
C THR A 49 6.63 -1.81 -13.32
N ILE A 50 5.47 -1.56 -12.74
CA ILE A 50 4.93 -0.20 -12.57
C ILE A 50 5.46 0.36 -11.25
N THR A 51 6.19 1.49 -11.32
CA THR A 51 6.84 2.10 -10.15
C THR A 51 6.78 3.63 -10.18
N GLY A 52 7.51 4.29 -9.27
CA GLY A 52 7.47 5.73 -9.12
C GLY A 52 6.20 6.19 -8.42
N SER A 53 5.34 6.98 -9.10
CA SER A 53 4.16 7.61 -8.49
C SER A 53 4.53 8.37 -7.19
N ILE A 54 5.70 9.03 -7.23
CA ILE A 54 6.20 9.86 -6.13
C ILE A 54 5.38 11.13 -6.11
N GLY A 55 4.33 11.12 -5.31
CA GLY A 55 3.36 12.20 -5.27
C GLY A 55 2.37 12.01 -4.14
N VAL A 56 1.65 13.09 -3.83
CA VAL A 56 0.60 13.12 -2.80
C VAL A 56 -0.60 13.85 -3.37
N GLY A 57 -1.78 13.31 -3.16
CA GLY A 57 -3.03 13.92 -3.54
C GLY A 57 -4.10 13.64 -2.48
N ALA A 58 -5.07 14.53 -2.38
CA ALA A 58 -6.26 14.35 -1.56
C ALA A 58 -7.52 14.61 -2.39
N LEU A 59 -8.50 13.74 -2.27
CA LEU A 59 -9.83 13.91 -2.84
C LEU A 59 -10.84 13.92 -1.71
N VAL A 60 -11.58 15.02 -1.58
CA VAL A 60 -12.62 15.16 -0.56
C VAL A 60 -13.96 15.34 -1.25
N PRO A 61 -14.75 14.26 -1.43
CA PRO A 61 -16.08 14.37 -2.02
C PRO A 61 -17.02 15.08 -1.05
N THR A 62 -17.86 15.96 -1.59
CA THR A 62 -18.96 16.62 -0.82
C THR A 62 -20.27 16.43 -1.57
N PHE A 63 -21.36 16.26 -0.80
CA PHE A 63 -22.68 15.96 -1.34
C PHE A 63 -23.71 17.05 -1.06
N GLN A 64 -23.28 18.22 -0.59
CA GLN A 64 -24.17 19.33 -0.23
C GLN A 64 -25.15 19.67 -1.36
N ARG A 65 -24.69 19.87 -2.58
CA ARG A 65 -25.56 20.20 -3.72
C ARG A 65 -26.58 19.11 -4.04
N SER A 66 -26.22 17.84 -3.84
CA SER A 66 -27.16 16.72 -4.02
C SER A 66 -28.24 16.71 -2.94
N LEU A 67 -27.88 17.03 -1.71
CA LEU A 67 -28.80 17.15 -0.59
C LEU A 67 -29.75 18.35 -0.77
N ASP A 68 -29.22 19.49 -1.17
CA ASP A 68 -30.01 20.70 -1.48
C ASP A 68 -31.05 20.40 -2.58
N GLY A 69 -30.67 19.61 -3.60
CA GLY A 69 -31.57 19.20 -4.70
C GLY A 69 -32.80 18.37 -4.27
N ILE A 70 -32.72 17.72 -3.10
CA ILE A 70 -33.84 16.97 -2.51
C ILE A 70 -34.44 17.68 -1.28
N GLY A 71 -34.08 18.97 -1.06
CA GLY A 71 -34.62 19.77 0.03
C GLY A 71 -34.03 19.48 1.41
N VAL A 72 -32.88 18.79 1.48
CA VAL A 72 -32.18 18.53 2.74
C VAL A 72 -31.08 19.55 2.93
N HIS A 73 -31.24 20.40 3.94
CA HIS A 73 -30.28 21.42 4.32
C HIS A 73 -29.61 21.06 5.64
N ILE A 74 -28.29 21.16 5.69
CA ILE A 74 -27.50 20.80 6.85
C ILE A 74 -27.02 22.06 7.55
N ASP A 75 -27.32 22.14 8.83
CA ASP A 75 -26.85 23.19 9.72
C ASP A 75 -26.12 22.59 10.93
N GLY A 76 -25.49 23.41 11.75
CA GLY A 76 -24.79 22.94 12.95
C GLY A 76 -24.11 24.05 13.73
N VAL A 77 -23.87 23.76 15.00
CA VAL A 77 -23.15 24.63 15.91
C VAL A 77 -21.76 24.05 16.16
N GLY A 78 -20.74 24.87 16.12
CA GLY A 78 -19.37 24.48 16.38
C GLY A 78 -18.69 25.41 17.38
N THR A 79 -17.71 24.87 18.12
CA THR A 79 -16.90 25.64 19.08
C THR A 79 -15.66 26.26 18.45
N THR A 80 -15.31 25.85 17.22
CA THR A 80 -14.17 26.36 16.46
C THR A 80 -14.57 26.57 14.99
N GLN A 81 -13.78 27.34 14.27
CA GLN A 81 -14.01 27.60 12.85
C GLN A 81 -13.85 26.33 11.98
N LEU A 82 -13.10 25.34 12.45
CA LEU A 82 -12.95 24.05 11.75
C LEU A 82 -14.00 23.02 12.13
N SER A 83 -14.90 23.35 13.09
CA SER A 83 -15.94 22.42 13.51
C SER A 83 -16.87 22.05 12.36
N GLY A 84 -16.95 20.76 12.05
CA GLY A 84 -17.79 20.22 10.99
C GLY A 84 -17.32 20.49 9.56
N GLN A 85 -16.15 21.10 9.35
CA GLN A 85 -15.65 21.46 8.03
C GLN A 85 -15.26 20.24 7.17
N PHE A 86 -14.89 19.13 7.79
CA PHE A 86 -14.48 17.89 7.08
C PHE A 86 -15.62 16.88 6.89
N ARG A 87 -16.87 17.34 7.01
CA ARG A 87 -18.05 16.50 6.78
C ARG A 87 -18.39 16.46 5.29
N PRO A 88 -18.80 15.29 4.75
CA PRO A 88 -19.14 15.17 3.33
C PRO A 88 -20.49 15.81 2.97
N ASP A 89 -21.34 16.12 3.96
CA ASP A 89 -22.67 16.70 3.79
C ASP A 89 -22.68 18.22 3.57
N ARG A 90 -21.52 18.84 3.57
CA ARG A 90 -21.34 20.29 3.31
C ARG A 90 -20.07 20.57 2.50
N GLU A 91 -20.02 21.70 1.84
CA GLU A 91 -18.81 22.16 1.17
C GLU A 91 -17.70 22.47 2.16
N LEU A 92 -16.46 22.20 1.75
CA LEU A 92 -15.30 22.61 2.52
C LEU A 92 -15.20 24.14 2.57
N GLY A 93 -15.11 24.70 3.75
CA GLY A 93 -14.79 26.10 3.93
C GLY A 93 -13.35 26.41 3.51
N GLU A 94 -13.05 27.70 3.33
CA GLU A 94 -11.74 28.19 2.89
C GLU A 94 -10.60 27.70 3.79
N GLN A 95 -10.76 27.81 5.09
CA GLN A 95 -9.75 27.38 6.07
C GLN A 95 -9.49 25.87 6.03
N ALA A 96 -10.53 25.05 5.81
CA ALA A 96 -10.35 23.59 5.67
C ALA A 96 -9.64 23.25 4.36
N ARG A 97 -9.92 23.99 3.29
CA ARG A 97 -9.20 23.84 2.01
C ARG A 97 -7.73 24.20 2.16
N GLU A 98 -7.43 25.34 2.78
CA GLU A 98 -6.06 25.77 3.04
C GLU A 98 -5.31 24.77 3.90
N PHE A 99 -5.92 24.27 4.98
CA PHE A 99 -5.33 23.24 5.84
C PHE A 99 -4.99 21.95 5.05
N LEU A 100 -5.91 21.49 4.20
CA LEU A 100 -5.68 20.30 3.37
C LEU A 100 -4.58 20.56 2.34
N GLN A 101 -4.57 21.73 1.70
CA GLN A 101 -3.55 22.10 0.73
C GLN A 101 -2.16 22.11 1.36
N LEU A 102 -1.99 22.80 2.49
CA LEU A 102 -0.72 22.80 3.23
C LEU A 102 -0.30 21.41 3.69
N SER A 103 -1.25 20.57 4.09
CA SER A 103 -0.97 19.19 4.50
C SER A 103 -0.47 18.33 3.32
N VAL A 104 -1.05 18.50 2.14
CA VAL A 104 -0.62 17.80 0.91
C VAL A 104 0.75 18.29 0.46
N GLU A 105 0.98 19.60 0.45
CA GLU A 105 2.26 20.21 0.07
C GLU A 105 3.40 19.75 1.00
N GLU A 106 3.17 19.74 2.30
CA GLU A 106 4.16 19.28 3.26
C GLU A 106 4.44 17.77 3.12
N ALA A 107 3.39 16.96 2.94
CA ALA A 107 3.56 15.54 2.69
C ALA A 107 4.33 15.26 1.39
N TYR A 108 4.07 16.04 0.35
CA TYR A 108 4.82 15.97 -0.91
C TYR A 108 6.29 16.35 -0.72
N ARG A 109 6.55 17.46 -0.05
CA ARG A 109 7.90 17.94 0.25
C ARG A 109 8.71 16.92 1.04
N ILE A 110 8.09 16.27 2.03
CA ILE A 110 8.72 15.20 2.81
C ILE A 110 9.04 14.01 1.92
N PHE A 111 8.10 13.57 1.06
CA PHE A 111 8.33 12.42 0.19
C PHE A 111 9.48 12.68 -0.79
N VAL A 112 9.42 13.80 -1.51
CA VAL A 112 10.47 14.17 -2.47
C VAL A 112 11.82 14.40 -1.80
N GLY A 113 11.85 14.99 -0.60
CA GLY A 113 13.06 15.18 0.18
C GLY A 113 13.72 13.86 0.55
N LYS A 114 12.94 12.92 1.11
CA LYS A 114 13.45 11.58 1.44
C LYS A 114 13.92 10.80 0.21
N PHE A 115 13.22 10.95 -0.91
CA PHE A 115 13.62 10.36 -2.18
C PHE A 115 14.94 10.95 -2.66
N ALA A 116 15.11 12.27 -2.61
CA ALA A 116 16.33 12.96 -2.98
C ALA A 116 17.52 12.47 -2.13
N ASP A 117 17.34 12.43 -0.81
CA ASP A 117 18.36 11.96 0.14
C ASP A 117 18.75 10.49 -0.13
N ALA A 118 17.75 9.63 -0.31
CA ALA A 118 17.94 8.20 -0.53
C ALA A 118 18.69 7.89 -1.85
N ARG A 119 18.47 8.70 -2.88
CA ARG A 119 19.13 8.52 -4.20
C ARG A 119 20.36 9.43 -4.39
N GLY A 120 20.71 10.24 -3.41
CA GLY A 120 21.86 11.16 -3.48
C GLY A 120 21.75 12.21 -4.58
N ILE A 121 20.54 12.70 -4.86
CA ILE A 121 20.27 13.71 -5.89
C ILE A 121 19.72 15.00 -5.27
N SER A 122 19.77 16.10 -6.01
CA SER A 122 19.17 17.34 -5.53
C SER A 122 17.64 17.26 -5.46
N PHE A 123 17.05 18.05 -4.57
CA PHE A 123 15.58 18.14 -4.45
C PHE A 123 14.94 18.52 -5.79
N GLU A 124 15.52 19.47 -6.53
CA GLU A 124 15.06 19.89 -7.85
C GLU A 124 15.06 18.71 -8.86
N ARG A 125 16.12 17.91 -8.87
CA ARG A 125 16.19 16.72 -9.73
C ARG A 125 15.14 15.69 -9.30
N ALA A 126 14.97 15.46 -8.00
CA ALA A 126 13.97 14.56 -7.44
C ALA A 126 12.55 15.02 -7.79
N ASP A 127 12.24 16.31 -7.65
CA ASP A 127 10.95 16.89 -8.00
C ASP A 127 10.64 16.70 -9.50
N ASN A 128 11.60 16.92 -10.37
CA ASN A 128 11.47 16.70 -11.81
C ASN A 128 11.15 15.24 -12.19
N LEU A 129 11.55 14.26 -11.37
CA LEU A 129 11.25 12.83 -11.57
C LEU A 129 9.97 12.41 -10.88
N ALA A 130 9.53 13.17 -9.89
CA ALA A 130 8.36 12.93 -9.05
C ALA A 130 7.04 13.41 -9.69
N GLN A 131 6.35 14.36 -9.10
CA GLN A 131 5.08 14.96 -9.56
C GLN A 131 3.99 13.92 -9.84
N GLY A 132 4.02 12.80 -9.09
CA GLY A 132 3.07 11.71 -9.28
C GLY A 132 3.25 10.89 -10.56
N ARG A 133 4.34 11.09 -11.30
CA ARG A 133 4.60 10.34 -12.54
C ARG A 133 4.83 8.86 -12.24
N VAL A 134 4.27 8.05 -13.12
CA VAL A 134 4.40 6.60 -13.10
C VAL A 134 5.38 6.18 -14.20
N TRP A 135 6.24 5.24 -13.89
CA TRP A 135 7.29 4.75 -14.77
C TRP A 135 7.21 3.22 -14.89
N VAL A 136 7.54 2.70 -16.06
CA VAL A 136 7.82 1.27 -16.20
C VAL A 136 9.26 0.98 -15.78
N GLY A 137 9.55 -0.26 -15.38
CA GLY A 137 10.85 -0.62 -14.81
C GLY A 137 12.04 -0.29 -15.70
N SER A 138 11.93 -0.48 -17.01
CA SER A 138 12.98 -0.10 -17.97
C SER A 138 13.28 1.41 -17.94
N ASP A 139 12.24 2.26 -17.92
CA ASP A 139 12.42 3.70 -17.84
C ASP A 139 12.89 4.13 -16.45
N ALA A 140 12.40 3.46 -15.41
CA ALA A 140 12.81 3.69 -14.02
C ALA A 140 14.31 3.42 -13.83
N LEU A 141 14.87 2.38 -14.48
CA LEU A 141 16.31 2.15 -14.51
C LEU A 141 17.05 3.29 -15.21
N ALA A 142 16.59 3.70 -16.38
CA ALA A 142 17.26 4.74 -17.17
C ALA A 142 17.35 6.09 -16.44
N ILE A 143 16.38 6.40 -15.56
CA ILE A 143 16.34 7.64 -14.79
C ILE A 143 16.86 7.50 -13.34
N GLY A 144 17.27 6.30 -12.93
CA GLY A 144 17.85 6.03 -11.62
C GLY A 144 16.85 5.87 -10.48
N LEU A 145 15.59 5.52 -10.76
CA LEU A 145 14.60 5.15 -9.74
C LEU A 145 14.81 3.72 -9.23
N VAL A 146 15.28 2.82 -10.09
CA VAL A 146 15.68 1.45 -9.73
C VAL A 146 17.13 1.24 -10.15
N ASP A 147 17.79 0.23 -9.59
CA ASP A 147 19.22 0.00 -9.78
C ASP A 147 19.50 -1.11 -10.78
N GLN A 148 18.61 -2.10 -10.88
CA GLN A 148 18.80 -3.28 -11.71
C GLN A 148 17.46 -3.81 -12.26
N ILE A 149 17.54 -4.45 -13.44
CA ILE A 149 16.44 -5.23 -13.99
C ILE A 149 16.67 -6.70 -13.68
N GLY A 150 15.68 -7.37 -13.09
CA GLY A 150 15.72 -8.79 -12.76
C GLY A 150 14.58 -9.21 -11.85
N GLY A 151 14.57 -10.47 -11.46
CA GLY A 151 13.57 -11.09 -10.60
C GLY A 151 14.01 -11.23 -9.15
N LEU A 152 13.18 -11.95 -8.38
CA LEU A 152 13.45 -12.21 -6.96
C LEU A 152 14.76 -12.97 -6.74
N ASP A 153 15.08 -13.95 -7.59
CA ASP A 153 16.30 -14.74 -7.46
C ASP A 153 17.55 -13.89 -7.70
N ASP A 154 17.47 -12.89 -8.58
CA ASP A 154 18.55 -11.94 -8.82
C ASP A 154 18.76 -11.05 -7.61
N ALA A 155 17.69 -10.56 -7.03
CA ALA A 155 17.72 -9.74 -5.81
C ALA A 155 18.26 -10.53 -4.61
N ILE A 156 17.91 -11.81 -4.46
CA ILE A 156 18.45 -12.69 -3.40
C ILE A 156 19.96 -12.87 -3.56
N ARG A 157 20.42 -13.12 -4.79
CA ARG A 157 21.87 -13.22 -5.06
C ARG A 157 22.58 -11.92 -4.73
N SER A 158 22.03 -10.80 -5.17
CA SER A 158 22.56 -9.47 -4.84
C SER A 158 22.64 -9.23 -3.33
N ALA A 159 21.62 -9.63 -2.57
CA ALA A 159 21.63 -9.51 -1.12
C ALA A 159 22.73 -10.38 -0.48
N ALA A 160 22.96 -11.59 -1.00
CA ALA A 160 24.04 -12.46 -0.55
C ALA A 160 25.42 -11.85 -0.86
N ASP A 161 25.59 -11.28 -2.05
CA ASP A 161 26.83 -10.59 -2.45
C ASP A 161 27.14 -9.40 -1.54
N LEU A 162 26.16 -8.54 -1.30
CA LEU A 162 26.29 -7.38 -0.39
C LEU A 162 26.56 -7.79 1.06
N ALA A 163 26.09 -8.97 1.47
CA ALA A 163 26.35 -9.52 2.80
C ALA A 163 27.70 -10.25 2.90
N GLY A 164 28.48 -10.35 1.81
CA GLY A 164 29.73 -11.10 1.77
C GLY A 164 29.55 -12.62 1.81
N LEU A 165 28.40 -13.13 1.37
CA LEU A 165 28.04 -14.55 1.37
C LEU A 165 28.13 -15.22 -0.01
N ALA A 166 28.56 -14.50 -1.05
CA ALA A 166 28.57 -14.96 -2.44
C ALA A 166 29.24 -16.33 -2.67
N GLU A 167 30.34 -16.59 -1.97
CA GLU A 167 31.11 -17.84 -2.08
C GLU A 167 30.76 -18.86 -0.97
N GLN A 168 29.75 -18.58 -0.15
CA GLN A 168 29.36 -19.39 0.99
C GLN A 168 28.04 -20.09 0.74
N THR A 169 27.85 -21.24 1.41
CA THR A 169 26.52 -21.85 1.47
C THR A 169 25.64 -21.03 2.43
N TYR A 170 24.57 -20.44 1.92
CA TYR A 170 23.58 -19.70 2.72
C TYR A 170 22.19 -20.32 2.58
N SER A 171 21.32 -20.07 3.53
CA SER A 171 19.92 -20.45 3.45
C SER A 171 19.03 -19.23 3.31
N VAL A 172 17.96 -19.35 2.52
CA VAL A 172 16.94 -18.33 2.38
C VAL A 172 15.77 -18.71 3.26
N GLN A 173 15.40 -17.83 4.19
CA GLN A 173 14.25 -18.02 5.04
C GLN A 173 13.16 -17.01 4.63
N THR A 174 12.00 -17.53 4.25
CA THR A 174 10.82 -16.70 3.99
C THR A 174 10.13 -16.37 5.30
N ILE A 175 10.00 -15.07 5.60
CA ILE A 175 9.20 -14.59 6.73
C ILE A 175 7.85 -14.17 6.17
N ALA A 176 6.84 -15.00 6.38
CA ALA A 176 5.46 -14.69 6.05
C ALA A 176 4.71 -14.20 7.29
N PRO A 177 3.69 -13.35 7.14
CA PRO A 177 2.78 -13.07 8.24
C PRO A 177 2.21 -14.38 8.80
N GLU A 178 2.12 -14.48 10.14
CA GLU A 178 1.41 -15.61 10.72
C GLU A 178 -0.03 -15.56 10.20
N SER A 179 -0.47 -16.63 9.52
CA SER A 179 -1.85 -16.74 9.06
C SER A 179 -2.76 -16.65 10.27
N ASN A 180 -3.68 -15.71 10.26
CA ASN A 180 -4.63 -15.54 11.35
C ASN A 180 -5.40 -16.85 11.56
N PHE A 181 -5.62 -17.23 12.82
CA PHE A 181 -6.38 -18.44 13.19
C PHE A 181 -7.71 -18.57 12.42
N ARG A 182 -8.31 -17.44 12.04
CA ARG A 182 -9.52 -17.36 11.23
C ARG A 182 -9.30 -17.80 9.78
N GLU A 183 -8.17 -17.43 9.16
CA GLU A 183 -7.80 -17.89 7.80
C GLU A 183 -7.52 -19.39 7.79
N GLN A 184 -6.86 -19.90 8.81
CA GLN A 184 -6.62 -21.33 8.96
C GLN A 184 -7.93 -22.11 9.09
N ILE A 185 -8.90 -21.63 9.90
CA ILE A 185 -10.22 -22.26 10.02
C ILE A 185 -10.99 -22.17 8.70
N ALA A 186 -10.94 -21.02 8.00
CA ALA A 186 -11.63 -20.86 6.72
C ALA A 186 -11.06 -21.80 5.66
N LEU A 187 -9.74 -21.93 5.55
CA LEU A 187 -9.06 -22.86 4.63
C LEU A 187 -9.37 -24.33 4.97
N GLU A 188 -9.36 -24.66 6.26
CA GLU A 188 -9.67 -26.02 6.71
C GLU A 188 -11.14 -26.39 6.47
N PHE A 189 -12.05 -25.45 6.71
CA PHE A 189 -13.48 -25.65 6.43
C PHE A 189 -13.76 -25.77 4.94
N PHE A 190 -13.11 -24.93 4.12
CA PHE A 190 -13.22 -25.00 2.67
C PHE A 190 -12.62 -26.31 2.12
N GLY A 191 -11.48 -26.75 2.64
CA GLY A 191 -10.88 -28.04 2.29
C GLY A 191 -11.81 -29.22 2.59
N LYS A 192 -12.54 -29.18 3.71
CA LYS A 192 -13.54 -30.21 4.06
C LYS A 192 -14.75 -30.18 3.12
N ILE A 193 -15.22 -28.99 2.71
CA ILE A 193 -16.32 -28.85 1.74
C ILE A 193 -15.90 -29.41 0.38
N VAL A 194 -14.71 -29.06 -0.12
CA VAL A 194 -14.19 -29.57 -1.39
C VAL A 194 -14.02 -31.10 -1.35
N SER A 195 -13.50 -31.64 -0.25
CA SER A 195 -13.37 -33.08 -0.02
C SER A 195 -14.72 -33.77 0.01
N PHE A 196 -15.73 -33.18 0.66
CA PHE A 196 -17.10 -33.72 0.69
C PHE A 196 -17.75 -33.71 -0.70
N ILE A 197 -17.61 -32.64 -1.48
CA ILE A 197 -18.11 -32.56 -2.86
C ILE A 197 -17.40 -33.60 -3.75
N GLY A 198 -16.10 -33.78 -3.57
CA GLY A 198 -15.34 -34.83 -4.25
C GLY A 198 -15.82 -36.24 -3.90
N SER A 199 -16.23 -36.49 -2.67
CA SER A 199 -16.80 -37.78 -2.23
C SER A 199 -18.17 -38.08 -2.84
N LEU A 200 -18.89 -37.06 -3.30
CA LEU A 200 -20.15 -37.20 -4.05
C LEU A 200 -19.94 -37.50 -5.55
N GLY A 201 -18.70 -37.71 -5.98
CA GLY A 201 -18.36 -38.04 -7.37
C GLY A 201 -18.40 -36.85 -8.33
N ILE A 202 -18.55 -35.63 -7.83
CA ILE A 202 -18.52 -34.42 -8.63
C ILE A 202 -17.07 -34.06 -8.91
N ARG A 203 -16.62 -34.24 -10.14
CA ARG A 203 -15.30 -33.77 -10.61
C ARG A 203 -15.39 -32.27 -10.86
N LEU A 204 -14.80 -31.48 -9.94
CA LEU A 204 -14.60 -30.06 -10.12
C LEU A 204 -13.27 -29.82 -10.84
N ASP A 205 -13.31 -29.07 -11.93
CA ASP A 205 -12.08 -28.68 -12.63
C ASP A 205 -11.27 -27.71 -11.77
N ASN A 206 -9.95 -27.94 -11.67
CA ASN A 206 -9.06 -27.18 -10.78
C ASN A 206 -9.08 -25.67 -11.00
N GLY A 207 -9.40 -25.22 -12.22
CA GLY A 207 -9.52 -23.78 -12.54
C GLY A 207 -10.74 -23.13 -11.91
N TRP A 208 -11.85 -23.85 -11.78
CA TRP A 208 -13.12 -23.34 -11.23
C TRP A 208 -13.11 -23.30 -9.70
N ILE A 209 -12.44 -24.27 -9.09
CA ILE A 209 -12.24 -24.30 -7.61
C ILE A 209 -11.37 -23.16 -7.15
N GLY A 210 -10.29 -22.85 -7.90
CA GLY A 210 -9.41 -21.73 -7.60
C GLY A 210 -10.16 -20.39 -7.61
N SER A 211 -10.93 -20.12 -8.66
CA SER A 211 -11.68 -18.86 -8.79
C SER A 211 -12.82 -18.70 -7.78
N LEU A 212 -13.48 -19.79 -7.39
CA LEU A 212 -14.51 -19.77 -6.34
C LEU A 212 -13.88 -19.62 -4.95
N ALA A 213 -12.76 -20.28 -4.70
CA ALA A 213 -12.03 -20.14 -3.43
C ALA A 213 -11.49 -18.70 -3.24
N GLU A 214 -10.89 -18.14 -4.28
CA GLU A 214 -10.41 -16.75 -4.27
C GLU A 214 -11.58 -15.76 -4.10
N GLY A 215 -12.68 -15.94 -4.84
CA GLY A 215 -13.85 -15.08 -4.71
C GLY A 215 -14.53 -15.17 -3.33
N PHE A 216 -14.59 -16.36 -2.75
CA PHE A 216 -15.17 -16.58 -1.41
C PHE A 216 -14.26 -16.04 -0.30
N VAL A 217 -12.93 -16.27 -0.40
CA VAL A 217 -11.96 -15.72 0.55
C VAL A 217 -11.93 -14.20 0.48
N LEU A 218 -11.92 -13.60 -0.72
CA LEU A 218 -11.99 -12.16 -0.90
C LEU A 218 -13.30 -11.56 -0.35
N HIS A 219 -14.43 -12.26 -0.53
CA HIS A 219 -15.71 -11.80 0.01
C HIS A 219 -15.76 -11.92 1.54
N LEU A 220 -15.22 -12.99 2.11
CA LEU A 220 -15.06 -13.13 3.55
C LEU A 220 -14.09 -12.10 4.11
N GLU A 221 -12.98 -11.82 3.43
CA GLU A 221 -12.05 -10.76 3.84
C GLU A 221 -12.71 -9.37 3.80
N GLN A 222 -13.56 -9.09 2.81
CA GLN A 222 -14.30 -7.83 2.75
C GLN A 222 -15.32 -7.71 3.89
N GLU A 223 -16.08 -8.76 4.19
CA GLU A 223 -17.14 -8.74 5.22
C GLU A 223 -16.55 -8.88 6.64
N PHE A 224 -15.61 -9.80 6.85
CA PHE A 224 -15.01 -10.07 8.16
C PHE A 224 -13.78 -9.20 8.46
N GLY A 225 -13.07 -8.68 7.45
CA GLY A 225 -12.01 -7.69 7.61
C GLY A 225 -12.52 -6.40 8.27
N GLN A 226 -13.81 -6.10 8.10
CA GLN A 226 -14.47 -4.99 8.77
C GLN A 226 -14.65 -5.23 10.27
N LEU A 227 -14.93 -6.47 10.70
CA LEU A 227 -15.02 -6.83 12.13
C LEU A 227 -13.66 -6.78 12.84
N GLY A 228 -12.56 -7.03 12.12
CA GLY A 228 -11.20 -6.86 12.64
C GLY A 228 -10.80 -5.39 12.88
N ARG A 229 -11.50 -4.46 12.22
CA ARG A 229 -11.33 -3.02 12.44
C ARG A 229 -12.08 -2.49 13.67
N LEU A 230 -12.95 -3.31 14.26
CA LEU A 230 -13.68 -2.99 15.49
C LEU A 230 -12.81 -3.16 16.76
N ASN A 231 -11.53 -2.77 16.67
CA ASN A 231 -10.56 -2.86 17.76
C ASN A 231 -10.20 -1.50 18.37
N ASP A 232 -11.02 -0.48 18.13
CA ASP A 232 -10.79 0.81 18.77
C ASP A 232 -11.11 0.71 20.27
N PRO A 233 -10.12 0.92 21.16
CA PRO A 233 -10.33 0.90 22.61
C PRO A 233 -11.32 1.97 23.09
N ARG A 234 -11.67 2.93 22.24
CA ARG A 234 -12.68 3.97 22.52
C ARG A 234 -14.08 3.61 22.06
N GLY A 235 -14.27 2.45 21.37
CA GLY A 235 -15.55 1.99 20.85
C GLY A 235 -16.15 2.90 19.78
N ILE A 236 -15.34 3.71 19.09
CA ILE A 236 -15.78 4.64 18.05
C ILE A 236 -15.50 3.99 16.69
N TYR A 237 -16.55 3.62 16.00
CA TYR A 237 -16.46 2.97 14.70
C TYR A 237 -17.15 3.80 13.63
N TYR A 238 -16.44 4.03 12.52
CA TYR A 238 -17.01 4.62 11.30
C TYR A 238 -17.07 3.55 10.22
N HIS A 239 -18.27 3.26 9.76
CA HIS A 239 -18.48 2.32 8.66
C HIS A 239 -19.19 3.04 7.51
N CYS A 240 -18.63 2.94 6.31
CA CYS A 240 -19.29 3.35 5.09
C CYS A 240 -19.86 2.10 4.39
N PHE A 241 -21.18 2.02 4.27
CA PHE A 241 -21.85 1.01 3.47
C PHE A 241 -21.80 1.29 1.96
N CYS A 242 -20.84 2.09 1.52
CA CYS A 242 -20.68 2.40 0.10
C CYS A 242 -20.07 1.18 -0.61
N ALA A 243 -20.89 0.24 -1.02
CA ALA A 243 -20.54 -0.67 -2.10
C ALA A 243 -20.55 0.17 -3.39
N LEU A 244 -19.38 0.43 -3.98
CA LEU A 244 -19.29 0.92 -5.35
C LEU A 244 -19.74 -0.22 -6.27
N PRO A 245 -20.57 0.06 -7.29
CA PRO A 245 -21.03 -0.95 -8.24
C PRO A 245 -19.88 -1.47 -9.09
#